data_7bd6c34c0b5eeb5ce6978c9520bb348c
#
_entry.id   7bd6c34c0b5eeb5ce6978c9520bb348c
#
_cell.length_a   1.000
_cell.length_b   1.000
_cell.length_c   1.000
_cell.angle_alpha   90.00
_cell.angle_beta   90.00
_cell.angle_gamma   90.00
#
_symmetry.space_group_name_H-M   'P 1'
#
loop_
_entity.id
_entity.type
_entity.pdbx_description
1 polymer ?
#
loop_
_entity_poly.entity_id
_entity_poly.type
_entity_poly.pdbx_seq_one_letter_code
_entity_poly.pdbx_strand_id
1 'polypeptide(L)'
;MENEYYKRYEPFFGEWRIKRFIGAGSYGRVFEIERRDEFDTVYTGALKAVTIPASQGELDEILADGMDMNGASTYFRDYVKELNREIALMSKLKGHSNIVSYEDHKMFPHEDGVGWDILIRMELLTPITGYLKQNHTFTRREVIQLGMDLCKALEICQRYNIIHRDIKPANIFISETEDFKLGDFGVARIASASTGASTRAGTVNYMAPEVFRGEKYTSNVDIYSLGLV
;
A
#
# COMPACT_ATOMS: atom_id res chain seq x y z
N MET A 1 17.75 9.36 10.49
CA MET A 1 17.90 7.95 10.89
C MET A 1 16.99 6.99 10.09
N GLU A 2 15.74 7.32 9.80
CA GLU A 2 14.80 6.40 9.10
C GLU A 2 15.14 6.13 7.63
N ASN A 3 15.74 7.09 6.94
CA ASN A 3 16.14 6.93 5.53
C ASN A 3 17.35 6.00 5.36
N GLU A 4 18.23 5.90 6.38
CA GLU A 4 19.50 5.18 6.28
C GLU A 4 19.30 3.65 6.20
N TYR A 5 18.27 3.12 6.88
CA TYR A 5 18.06 1.69 6.94
C TYR A 5 17.87 1.05 5.55
N TYR A 6 17.03 1.63 4.71
CA TYR A 6 16.75 1.06 3.38
C TYR A 6 17.80 1.43 2.32
N LYS A 7 18.64 2.44 2.56
CA LYS A 7 19.73 2.80 1.64
C LYS A 7 20.74 1.67 1.44
N ARG A 8 20.85 0.73 2.37
CA ARG A 8 21.69 -0.48 2.21
C ARG A 8 21.32 -1.33 1.00
N TYR A 9 20.10 -1.17 0.46
CA TYR A 9 19.62 -1.86 -0.72
C TYR A 9 19.80 -1.05 -2.01
N GLU A 10 20.37 0.17 -1.92
CA GLU A 10 20.65 0.97 -3.10
C GLU A 10 21.86 0.44 -3.90
N PRO A 11 21.82 0.54 -5.24
CA PRO A 11 20.71 1.06 -6.04
C PRO A 11 19.55 0.05 -6.17
N PHE A 12 18.31 0.52 -5.99
CA PHE A 12 17.14 -0.30 -6.18
C PHE A 12 16.89 -0.53 -7.67
N PHE A 13 16.42 -1.70 -8.05
CA PHE A 13 15.95 -1.99 -9.42
C PHE A 13 16.94 -1.53 -10.50
N GLY A 14 18.24 -1.63 -10.21
CA GLY A 14 19.35 -1.26 -11.07
C GLY A 14 19.93 0.14 -10.81
N GLU A 15 19.11 1.20 -10.79
CA GLU A 15 19.61 2.58 -10.80
C GLU A 15 18.92 3.53 -9.81
N TRP A 16 17.81 3.13 -9.20
CA TRP A 16 17.01 3.99 -8.35
C TRP A 16 17.62 4.20 -6.97
N ARG A 17 17.51 5.45 -6.45
CA ARG A 17 17.99 5.85 -5.12
C ARG A 17 16.92 6.63 -4.37
N ILE A 18 16.94 6.56 -3.04
CA ILE A 18 16.06 7.37 -2.20
C ILE A 18 16.46 8.84 -2.35
N LYS A 19 15.49 9.67 -2.70
CA LYS A 19 15.61 11.12 -2.70
C LYS A 19 15.16 11.70 -1.37
N ARG A 20 13.96 11.34 -0.90
CA ARG A 20 13.43 11.79 0.40
C ARG A 20 12.35 10.87 0.92
N PHE A 21 12.12 10.94 2.21
CA PHE A 21 10.96 10.34 2.85
C PHE A 21 9.69 11.13 2.54
N ILE A 22 8.59 10.44 2.19
CA ILE A 22 7.28 11.05 1.92
C ILE A 22 6.34 10.86 3.10
N GLY A 23 6.31 9.68 3.69
CA GLY A 23 5.42 9.38 4.79
C GLY A 23 5.52 7.94 5.29
N ALA A 24 4.92 7.71 6.45
CA ALA A 24 4.71 6.39 7.01
C ALA A 24 3.21 6.15 7.15
N GLY A 25 2.79 4.93 6.87
CA GLY A 25 1.44 4.45 7.09
C GLY A 25 1.47 3.19 7.95
N SER A 26 0.31 2.64 8.22
CA SER A 26 0.14 1.40 9.02
C SER A 26 0.91 0.21 8.46
N TYR A 27 1.35 0.29 7.21
CA TYR A 27 1.88 -0.84 6.44
C TYR A 27 3.27 -0.58 5.84
N GLY A 28 4.01 0.37 6.38
CA GLY A 28 5.37 0.63 5.95
C GLY A 28 5.66 2.11 5.70
N ARG A 29 6.80 2.35 5.08
CA ARG A 29 7.33 3.68 4.78
C ARG A 29 7.32 3.93 3.29
N VAL A 30 7.04 5.18 2.90
CA VAL A 30 7.03 5.59 1.49
C VAL A 30 8.10 6.65 1.27
N PHE A 31 8.88 6.44 0.23
CA PHE A 31 9.96 7.32 -0.17
C PHE A 31 9.74 7.77 -1.62
N GLU A 32 10.10 9.01 -1.91
CA GLU A 32 10.37 9.44 -3.28
C GLU A 32 11.73 8.87 -3.67
N ILE A 33 11.78 8.20 -4.81
CA ILE A 33 13.01 7.68 -5.40
C ILE A 33 13.26 8.34 -6.75
N GLU A 34 14.53 8.43 -7.14
CA GLU A 34 14.93 8.97 -8.43
C GLU A 34 16.00 8.09 -9.08
N ARG A 35 16.06 8.14 -10.40
CA ARG A 35 17.19 7.69 -11.19
C ARG A 35 17.54 8.72 -12.26
N ARG A 36 18.78 8.71 -12.71
CA ARG A 36 19.23 9.50 -13.85
C ARG A 36 19.69 8.57 -14.95
N ASP A 37 19.35 8.93 -16.17
CA ASP A 37 19.90 8.23 -17.33
C ASP A 37 21.25 8.86 -17.76
N GLU A 38 21.84 8.31 -18.82
CA GLU A 38 23.13 8.76 -19.39
C GLU A 38 23.06 10.19 -19.99
N PHE A 39 21.87 10.77 -20.13
CA PHE A 39 21.64 12.14 -20.62
C PHE A 39 21.21 13.09 -19.48
N ASP A 40 21.44 12.71 -18.21
CA ASP A 40 21.03 13.47 -17.02
C ASP A 40 19.51 13.70 -16.87
N THR A 41 18.68 12.97 -17.61
CA THR A 41 17.24 13.02 -17.43
C THR A 41 16.86 12.37 -16.08
N VAL A 42 16.12 13.11 -15.26
CA VAL A 42 15.68 12.64 -13.95
C VAL A 42 14.32 11.97 -14.08
N TYR A 43 14.23 10.73 -13.67
CA TYR A 43 12.98 9.98 -13.50
C TYR A 43 12.67 9.88 -12.02
N THR A 44 11.39 10.01 -11.66
CA THR A 44 10.92 9.92 -10.29
C THR A 44 9.94 8.76 -10.11
N GLY A 45 9.87 8.22 -8.91
CA GLY A 45 8.95 7.15 -8.55
C GLY A 45 8.69 7.14 -7.05
N ALA A 46 7.78 6.31 -6.61
CA ALA A 46 7.55 6.02 -5.20
C ALA A 46 8.08 4.62 -4.85
N LEU A 47 8.70 4.50 -3.69
CA LEU A 47 9.13 3.25 -3.08
C LEU A 47 8.35 3.05 -1.80
N LYS A 48 7.50 2.03 -1.74
CA LYS A 48 6.88 1.55 -0.51
C LYS A 48 7.75 0.45 0.07
N ALA A 49 8.24 0.66 1.28
CA ALA A 49 9.08 -0.28 2.01
C ALA A 49 8.29 -0.86 3.18
N VAL A 50 8.16 -2.18 3.22
CA VAL A 50 7.46 -2.94 4.25
C VAL A 50 8.48 -3.86 4.92
N THR A 51 8.61 -3.78 6.24
CA THR A 51 9.46 -4.67 7.05
C THR A 51 8.57 -5.64 7.81
N ILE A 52 8.88 -6.91 7.78
CA ILE A 52 8.17 -7.99 8.46
C ILE A 52 9.18 -8.80 9.28
N PRO A 53 8.99 -8.95 10.61
CA PRO A 53 8.02 -8.25 11.46
C PRO A 53 8.23 -6.73 11.44
N ALA A 54 7.18 -5.96 11.68
CA ALA A 54 7.25 -4.49 11.67
C ALA A 54 8.11 -3.91 12.80
N SER A 55 8.29 -4.67 13.87
CA SER A 55 9.14 -4.33 15.01
C SER A 55 9.62 -5.57 15.75
N GLN A 56 10.67 -5.42 16.58
CA GLN A 56 11.10 -6.47 17.50
C GLN A 56 9.96 -6.86 18.47
N GLY A 57 9.14 -5.89 18.90
CA GLY A 57 7.99 -6.14 19.78
C GLY A 57 6.99 -7.12 19.19
N GLU A 58 6.72 -7.05 17.87
CA GLU A 58 5.83 -8.02 17.19
C GLU A 58 6.40 -9.45 17.25
N LEU A 59 7.71 -9.61 17.08
CA LEU A 59 8.37 -10.91 17.24
C LEU A 59 8.29 -11.40 18.68
N ASP A 60 8.57 -10.50 19.63
CA ASP A 60 8.56 -10.84 21.06
C ASP A 60 7.15 -11.25 21.54
N GLU A 61 6.08 -10.62 21.04
CA GLU A 61 4.70 -11.02 21.32
C GLU A 61 4.40 -12.44 20.84
N ILE A 62 4.79 -12.79 19.61
CA ILE A 62 4.59 -14.13 19.06
C ILE A 62 5.36 -15.18 19.84
N LEU A 63 6.58 -14.88 20.28
CA LEU A 63 7.39 -15.78 21.11
C LEU A 63 6.79 -15.92 22.51
N ALA A 64 6.24 -14.84 23.09
CA ALA A 64 5.58 -14.87 24.40
C ALA A 64 4.28 -15.71 24.38
N ASP A 65 3.59 -15.79 23.25
CA ASP A 65 2.43 -16.65 23.03
C ASP A 65 2.80 -18.15 22.90
N GLY A 66 4.10 -18.48 23.08
CA GLY A 66 4.59 -19.88 23.16
C GLY A 66 5.09 -20.43 21.83
N MET A 67 5.22 -19.61 20.80
CA MET A 67 5.83 -20.02 19.54
C MET A 67 7.37 -20.02 19.66
N ASP A 68 8.04 -21.03 19.13
CA ASP A 68 9.50 -21.02 19.03
C ASP A 68 9.99 -20.22 17.80
N MET A 69 11.29 -19.97 17.69
CA MET A 69 11.88 -19.21 16.57
C MET A 69 11.61 -19.84 15.20
N ASN A 70 11.54 -21.18 15.11
CA ASN A 70 11.23 -21.87 13.86
C ASN A 70 9.76 -21.66 13.47
N GLY A 71 8.87 -21.71 14.44
CA GLY A 71 7.45 -21.40 14.29
C GLY A 71 7.25 -19.94 13.84
N ALA A 72 7.90 -18.99 14.50
CA ALA A 72 7.86 -17.58 14.15
C ALA A 72 8.38 -17.33 12.71
N SER A 73 9.51 -17.94 12.33
CA SER A 73 10.03 -17.87 10.95
C SER A 73 9.03 -18.41 9.93
N THR A 74 8.36 -19.52 10.24
CA THR A 74 7.33 -20.10 9.36
C THR A 74 6.12 -19.18 9.25
N TYR A 75 5.66 -18.63 10.37
CA TYR A 75 4.55 -17.69 10.45
C TYR A 75 4.80 -16.45 9.56
N PHE A 76 5.93 -15.77 9.73
CA PHE A 76 6.27 -14.60 8.93
C PHE A 76 6.50 -14.94 7.45
N ARG A 77 7.05 -16.12 7.15
CA ARG A 77 7.19 -16.60 5.77
C ARG A 77 5.85 -16.79 5.08
N ASP A 78 4.86 -17.35 5.77
CA ASP A 78 3.53 -17.54 5.20
C ASP A 78 2.84 -16.17 5.01
N TYR A 79 3.05 -15.25 5.92
CA TYR A 79 2.63 -13.86 5.78
C TYR A 79 3.22 -13.19 4.53
N VAL A 80 4.53 -13.32 4.30
CA VAL A 80 5.21 -12.79 3.11
C VAL A 80 4.70 -13.45 1.83
N LYS A 81 4.36 -14.75 1.85
CA LYS A 81 3.74 -15.43 0.69
C LYS A 81 2.37 -14.82 0.33
N GLU A 82 1.54 -14.52 1.32
CA GLU A 82 0.25 -13.87 1.07
C GLU A 82 0.46 -12.47 0.49
N LEU A 83 1.38 -11.68 1.05
CA LEU A 83 1.75 -10.37 0.51
C LEU A 83 2.24 -10.46 -0.94
N ASN A 84 3.06 -11.47 -1.26
CA ASN A 84 3.51 -11.70 -2.63
C ASN A 84 2.36 -12.03 -3.59
N ARG A 85 1.34 -12.74 -3.14
CA ARG A 85 0.12 -13.00 -3.94
C ARG A 85 -0.64 -11.69 -4.24
N GLU A 86 -0.72 -10.79 -3.25
CA GLU A 86 -1.35 -9.48 -3.46
C GLU A 86 -0.54 -8.60 -4.41
N ILE A 87 0.78 -8.59 -4.30
CA ILE A 87 1.65 -7.90 -5.26
C ILE A 87 1.45 -8.47 -6.67
N ALA A 88 1.31 -9.79 -6.81
CA ALA A 88 1.01 -10.41 -8.09
C ALA A 88 -0.37 -10.00 -8.66
N LEU A 89 -1.37 -9.73 -7.81
CA LEU A 89 -2.64 -9.15 -8.23
C LEU A 89 -2.46 -7.70 -8.69
N MET A 90 -1.71 -6.87 -7.96
CA MET A 90 -1.39 -5.50 -8.37
C MET A 90 -0.72 -5.45 -9.74
N SER A 91 0.17 -6.41 -10.03
CA SER A 91 0.83 -6.49 -11.34
C SER A 91 -0.14 -6.75 -12.49
N LYS A 92 -1.28 -7.43 -12.25
CA LYS A 92 -2.33 -7.63 -13.26
C LYS A 92 -3.15 -6.37 -13.52
N LEU A 93 -3.17 -5.45 -12.56
CA LEU A 93 -3.87 -4.17 -12.67
C LEU A 93 -3.01 -3.07 -13.32
N LYS A 94 -1.76 -3.37 -13.66
CA LYS A 94 -0.84 -2.43 -14.30
C LYS A 94 -1.40 -1.93 -15.64
N GLY A 95 -1.27 -0.61 -15.87
CA GLY A 95 -1.70 0.03 -17.11
C GLY A 95 -3.15 0.54 -17.12
N HIS A 96 -3.92 0.34 -16.04
CA HIS A 96 -5.23 0.94 -15.89
C HIS A 96 -5.11 2.37 -15.37
N SER A 97 -5.74 3.33 -16.07
CA SER A 97 -5.59 4.77 -15.82
C SER A 97 -5.99 5.21 -14.41
N ASN A 98 -7.02 4.58 -13.85
CA ASN A 98 -7.56 4.95 -12.53
C ASN A 98 -7.08 4.05 -11.38
N ILE A 99 -6.01 3.30 -11.61
CA ILE A 99 -5.34 2.48 -10.59
C ILE A 99 -3.88 2.90 -10.51
N VAL A 100 -3.35 3.03 -9.29
CA VAL A 100 -1.92 3.33 -9.05
C VAL A 100 -1.06 2.25 -9.70
N SER A 101 -0.16 2.67 -10.59
CA SER A 101 0.66 1.74 -11.33
C SER A 101 1.73 1.12 -10.44
N TYR A 102 1.65 -0.20 -10.28
CA TYR A 102 2.73 -1.02 -9.78
C TYR A 102 3.79 -1.19 -10.88
N GLU A 103 5.08 -1.04 -10.52
CA GLU A 103 6.18 -1.14 -11.48
C GLU A 103 7.03 -2.40 -11.27
N ASP A 104 7.54 -2.59 -10.06
CA ASP A 104 8.43 -3.69 -9.71
C ASP A 104 8.47 -3.90 -8.19
N HIS A 105 9.00 -5.05 -7.72
CA HIS A 105 9.27 -5.28 -6.31
C HIS A 105 10.51 -6.14 -6.09
N LYS A 106 11.08 -6.04 -4.89
CA LYS A 106 12.12 -6.95 -4.39
C LYS A 106 11.83 -7.33 -2.95
N MET A 107 12.20 -8.55 -2.59
CA MET A 107 12.10 -9.09 -1.25
C MET A 107 13.48 -9.51 -0.77
N PHE A 108 13.87 -9.04 0.40
CA PHE A 108 15.15 -9.32 1.02
C PHE A 108 14.91 -10.04 2.35
N PRO A 109 15.30 -11.32 2.49
CA PRO A 109 15.25 -11.99 3.78
C PRO A 109 16.25 -11.34 4.74
N HIS A 110 15.89 -11.25 6.01
CA HIS A 110 16.80 -10.82 7.05
C HIS A 110 17.86 -11.90 7.34
N GLU A 111 19.04 -11.48 7.79
CA GLU A 111 20.16 -12.40 8.08
C GLU A 111 19.85 -13.37 9.21
N ASP A 112 18.98 -13.01 10.15
CA ASP A 112 18.50 -13.86 11.24
C ASP A 112 17.54 -14.97 10.77
N GLY A 113 17.10 -14.93 9.50
CA GLY A 113 16.20 -15.90 8.89
C GLY A 113 14.74 -15.81 9.34
N VAL A 114 14.37 -14.78 10.12
CA VAL A 114 13.01 -14.65 10.68
C VAL A 114 12.16 -13.64 9.91
N GLY A 115 12.77 -12.64 9.30
CA GLY A 115 12.06 -11.52 8.70
C GLY A 115 12.40 -11.24 7.23
N TRP A 116 11.72 -10.25 6.66
CA TRP A 116 11.93 -9.76 5.30
C TRP A 116 11.70 -8.25 5.20
N ASP A 117 12.49 -7.61 4.33
CA ASP A 117 12.16 -6.29 3.79
C ASP A 117 11.60 -6.44 2.38
N ILE A 118 10.42 -5.88 2.15
CA ILE A 118 9.76 -5.88 0.86
C ILE A 118 9.74 -4.46 0.33
N LEU A 119 10.33 -4.26 -0.84
CA LEU A 119 10.44 -2.97 -1.51
C LEU A 119 9.59 -3.00 -2.77
N ILE A 120 8.58 -2.12 -2.84
CA ILE A 120 7.63 -2.05 -3.96
C ILE A 120 7.80 -0.70 -4.64
N ARG A 121 8.18 -0.70 -5.91
CA ARG A 121 8.24 0.49 -6.75
C ARG A 121 6.92 0.71 -7.47
N MET A 122 6.45 1.95 -7.43
CA MET A 122 5.20 2.38 -8.06
C MET A 122 5.33 3.81 -8.59
N GLU A 123 4.35 4.27 -9.34
CA GLU A 123 4.29 5.67 -9.78
C GLU A 123 4.21 6.61 -8.57
N LEU A 124 4.82 7.79 -8.70
CA LEU A 124 4.79 8.84 -7.69
C LEU A 124 3.57 9.73 -7.94
N LEU A 125 2.68 9.79 -6.96
CA LEU A 125 1.41 10.53 -7.04
C LEU A 125 1.19 11.38 -5.78
N THR A 126 0.29 12.33 -5.87
CA THR A 126 -0.12 13.17 -4.73
C THR A 126 -1.37 12.58 -4.07
N PRO A 127 -1.34 12.24 -2.76
CA PRO A 127 -2.56 11.82 -2.06
C PRO A 127 -3.59 12.96 -2.02
N ILE A 128 -4.89 12.65 -2.18
CA ILE A 128 -5.94 13.70 -2.09
C ILE A 128 -5.96 14.40 -0.73
N THR A 129 -5.57 13.70 0.33
CA THR A 129 -5.43 14.29 1.67
C THR A 129 -4.36 15.39 1.72
N GLY A 130 -3.27 15.25 0.95
CA GLY A 130 -2.24 16.27 0.79
C GLY A 130 -2.72 17.45 -0.05
N TYR A 131 -3.46 17.16 -1.12
CA TYR A 131 -4.08 18.17 -1.98
C TYR A 131 -5.05 19.06 -1.19
N LEU A 132 -5.93 18.47 -0.40
CA LEU A 132 -6.89 19.21 0.44
C LEU A 132 -6.21 20.04 1.55
N LYS A 133 -5.10 19.58 2.12
CA LYS A 133 -4.34 20.32 3.14
C LYS A 133 -3.71 21.62 2.61
N GLN A 134 -3.55 21.77 1.31
CA GLN A 134 -3.04 22.99 0.67
C GLN A 134 -4.14 24.04 0.44
N ASN A 135 -5.25 23.99 1.18
CA ASN A 135 -6.43 24.85 1.07
C ASN A 135 -7.19 24.71 -0.25
N HIS A 136 -7.02 23.60 -0.96
CA HIS A 136 -7.87 23.25 -2.08
C HIS A 136 -9.21 22.70 -1.58
N THR A 137 -10.30 23.14 -2.17
CA THR A 137 -11.63 22.56 -2.01
C THR A 137 -12.06 21.98 -3.34
N PHE A 138 -12.57 20.76 -3.33
CA PHE A 138 -13.07 20.17 -4.57
C PHE A 138 -14.28 20.92 -5.09
N THR A 139 -14.24 21.28 -6.35
CA THR A 139 -15.40 21.77 -7.10
C THR A 139 -16.38 20.62 -7.33
N ARG A 140 -17.64 20.94 -7.64
CA ARG A 140 -18.63 19.93 -8.02
C ARG A 140 -18.15 19.06 -9.19
N ARG A 141 -17.41 19.62 -10.14
CA ARG A 141 -16.87 18.89 -11.30
C ARG A 141 -15.83 17.86 -10.85
N GLU A 142 -14.91 18.25 -9.98
CA GLU A 142 -13.87 17.35 -9.45
C GLU A 142 -14.46 16.23 -8.60
N VAL A 143 -15.50 16.49 -7.79
CA VAL A 143 -16.20 15.45 -7.04
C VAL A 143 -16.87 14.43 -7.96
N ILE A 144 -17.51 14.88 -9.05
CA ILE A 144 -18.10 13.98 -10.04
C ILE A 144 -16.99 13.17 -10.75
N GLN A 145 -15.89 13.82 -11.12
CA GLN A 145 -14.75 13.15 -11.75
C GLN A 145 -14.14 12.09 -10.82
N LEU A 146 -13.92 12.42 -9.54
CA LEU A 146 -13.47 11.48 -8.52
C LEU A 146 -14.37 10.24 -8.47
N GLY A 147 -15.68 10.44 -8.35
CA GLY A 147 -16.63 9.33 -8.31
C GLY A 147 -16.57 8.46 -9.57
N MET A 148 -16.53 9.07 -10.76
CA MET A 148 -16.44 8.36 -12.03
C MET A 148 -15.14 7.56 -12.15
N ASP A 149 -14.01 8.15 -11.80
CA ASP A 149 -12.71 7.50 -11.92
C ASP A 149 -12.55 6.34 -10.95
N LEU A 150 -13.01 6.51 -9.70
CA LEU A 150 -13.00 5.41 -8.74
C LEU A 150 -14.00 4.30 -9.10
N CYS A 151 -15.16 4.61 -9.68
CA CYS A 151 -16.06 3.59 -10.22
C CYS A 151 -15.40 2.77 -11.34
N LYS A 152 -14.63 3.41 -12.25
CA LYS A 152 -13.86 2.71 -13.28
C LYS A 152 -12.80 1.78 -12.64
N ALA A 153 -12.08 2.27 -11.62
CA ALA A 153 -11.12 1.44 -10.88
C ALA A 153 -11.80 0.22 -10.25
N LEU A 154 -12.96 0.40 -9.62
CA LEU A 154 -13.72 -0.68 -8.98
C LEU A 154 -14.31 -1.67 -10.01
N GLU A 155 -14.72 -1.20 -11.19
CA GLU A 155 -15.15 -2.08 -12.28
C GLU A 155 -14.01 -3.02 -12.71
N ILE A 156 -12.78 -2.50 -12.82
CA ILE A 156 -11.60 -3.32 -13.11
C ILE A 156 -11.34 -4.32 -11.97
N CYS A 157 -11.38 -3.88 -10.71
CA CYS A 157 -11.24 -4.78 -9.56
C CYS A 157 -12.25 -5.92 -9.62
N GLN A 158 -13.50 -5.63 -9.90
CA GLN A 158 -14.58 -6.64 -10.03
C GLN A 158 -14.30 -7.64 -11.14
N ARG A 159 -13.81 -7.22 -12.30
CA ARG A 159 -13.44 -8.11 -13.42
C ARG A 159 -12.35 -9.12 -13.03
N TYR A 160 -11.46 -8.73 -12.11
CA TYR A 160 -10.39 -9.60 -11.57
C TYR A 160 -10.77 -10.30 -10.26
N ASN A 161 -12.04 -10.20 -9.83
CA ASN A 161 -12.51 -10.71 -8.53
C ASN A 161 -11.73 -10.18 -7.32
N ILE A 162 -11.31 -8.91 -7.39
CA ILE A 162 -10.62 -8.20 -6.33
C ILE A 162 -11.62 -7.35 -5.56
N ILE A 163 -11.60 -7.44 -4.24
CA ILE A 163 -12.30 -6.53 -3.32
C ILE A 163 -11.21 -5.71 -2.63
N HIS A 164 -11.27 -4.38 -2.74
CA HIS A 164 -10.23 -3.48 -2.22
C HIS A 164 -10.23 -3.41 -0.68
N ARG A 165 -11.43 -3.23 -0.07
CA ARG A 165 -11.69 -3.28 1.39
C ARG A 165 -11.08 -2.15 2.23
N ASP A 166 -10.35 -1.23 1.64
CA ASP A 166 -9.72 -0.09 2.35
C ASP A 166 -9.83 1.19 1.52
N ILE A 167 -11.02 1.45 0.94
CA ILE A 167 -11.28 2.71 0.23
C ILE A 167 -11.46 3.82 1.25
N LYS A 168 -10.58 4.82 1.17
CA LYS A 168 -10.56 6.01 2.03
C LYS A 168 -9.71 7.10 1.36
N PRO A 169 -9.84 8.38 1.76
CA PRO A 169 -9.08 9.47 1.16
C PRO A 169 -7.55 9.28 1.15
N ALA A 170 -7.00 8.56 2.12
CA ALA A 170 -5.56 8.30 2.19
C ALA A 170 -5.05 7.36 1.07
N ASN A 171 -5.94 6.55 0.49
CA ASN A 171 -5.65 5.58 -0.56
C ASN A 171 -6.09 6.05 -1.95
N ILE A 172 -6.48 7.32 -2.06
CA ILE A 172 -6.86 7.96 -3.32
C ILE A 172 -5.82 9.02 -3.66
N PHE A 173 -5.38 9.02 -4.90
CA PHE A 173 -4.30 9.85 -5.40
C PHE A 173 -4.74 10.66 -6.62
N ILE A 174 -4.04 11.76 -6.88
CA ILE A 174 -4.21 12.60 -8.07
C ILE A 174 -2.95 12.50 -8.91
N SER A 175 -3.11 12.24 -10.21
CA SER A 175 -2.03 12.28 -11.19
C SER A 175 -1.74 13.71 -11.64
N GLU A 176 -0.63 13.91 -12.39
CA GLU A 176 -0.31 15.19 -13.01
C GLU A 176 -1.34 15.62 -14.08
N THR A 177 -2.11 14.66 -14.62
CA THR A 177 -3.21 14.89 -15.57
C THR A 177 -4.56 15.09 -14.88
N GLU A 178 -4.57 15.29 -13.56
CA GLU A 178 -5.76 15.50 -12.74
C GLU A 178 -6.73 14.29 -12.70
N ASP A 179 -6.29 13.10 -13.11
CA ASP A 179 -7.06 11.88 -12.97
C ASP A 179 -6.98 11.34 -11.53
N PHE A 180 -8.09 10.85 -10.99
CA PHE A 180 -8.09 10.17 -9.69
C PHE A 180 -7.76 8.69 -9.85
N LYS A 181 -6.87 8.22 -8.96
CA LYS A 181 -6.39 6.84 -8.96
C LYS A 181 -6.56 6.19 -7.59
N LEU A 182 -7.01 4.95 -7.59
CA LEU A 182 -7.11 4.12 -6.40
C LEU A 182 -5.78 3.37 -6.19
N GLY A 183 -5.25 3.42 -4.99
CA GLY A 183 -4.01 2.73 -4.61
C GLY A 183 -4.12 1.96 -3.30
N ASP A 184 -3.02 1.37 -2.87
CA ASP A 184 -2.94 0.55 -1.66
C ASP A 184 -3.87 -0.67 -1.65
N PHE A 185 -3.83 -1.44 -2.73
CA PHE A 185 -4.51 -2.73 -2.83
C PHE A 185 -3.93 -3.73 -1.83
N GLY A 186 -4.71 -4.11 -0.85
CA GLY A 186 -4.59 -5.32 -0.05
C GLY A 186 -3.35 -5.56 0.81
N VAL A 187 -2.18 -4.94 0.49
CA VAL A 187 -0.94 -5.04 1.30
C VAL A 187 -1.21 -4.74 2.79
N ALA A 188 -2.23 -3.98 3.02
CA ALA A 188 -2.73 -3.53 4.30
C ALA A 188 -3.41 -4.60 5.14
N ARG A 189 -4.04 -5.57 4.53
CA ARG A 189 -4.96 -6.46 5.24
C ARG A 189 -4.29 -7.62 5.94
N ILE A 190 -3.18 -8.08 5.41
CA ILE A 190 -2.41 -9.16 6.02
C ILE A 190 -1.76 -8.66 7.31
N ALA A 191 -1.20 -7.44 7.30
CA ALA A 191 -0.62 -6.81 8.48
C ALA A 191 -1.61 -6.66 9.65
N SER A 192 -2.88 -6.39 9.37
CA SER A 192 -3.90 -6.22 10.42
C SER A 192 -4.48 -7.53 10.95
N ALA A 193 -4.30 -8.64 10.26
CA ALA A 193 -4.73 -9.96 10.74
C ALA A 193 -3.82 -10.50 11.84
N SER A 194 -2.52 -10.13 11.82
CA SER A 194 -1.52 -10.57 12.80
C SER A 194 -1.50 -9.69 14.07
N THR A 195 -1.80 -8.41 13.97
CA THR A 195 -1.66 -7.45 15.08
C THR A 195 -3.00 -6.98 15.66
N GLY A 196 -3.93 -7.80 15.80
CA GLY A 196 -5.27 -7.77 16.44
C GLY A 196 -5.89 -6.47 16.99
N ALA A 197 -5.22 -5.33 17.11
CA ALA A 197 -5.73 -4.20 17.88
C ALA A 197 -5.50 -2.78 17.31
N SER A 198 -4.45 -2.52 16.52
CA SER A 198 -4.00 -1.11 16.40
C SER A 198 -4.43 -0.37 15.13
N THR A 199 -4.85 -1.05 14.07
CA THR A 199 -5.19 -0.43 12.78
C THR A 199 -6.68 -0.12 12.58
N ARG A 200 -7.54 -0.49 13.53
CA ARG A 200 -8.99 -0.34 13.39
C ARG A 200 -9.50 1.10 13.45
N ALA A 201 -8.85 1.98 14.19
CA ALA A 201 -9.45 3.28 14.54
C ALA A 201 -9.64 4.24 13.34
N GLY A 202 -8.74 4.26 12.35
CA GLY A 202 -8.84 5.17 11.20
C GLY A 202 -9.65 4.60 10.02
N THR A 203 -9.64 3.29 9.83
CA THR A 203 -10.30 2.62 8.69
C THR A 203 -11.78 2.33 8.97
N VAL A 204 -12.16 2.18 10.23
CA VAL A 204 -13.55 1.87 10.64
C VAL A 204 -14.58 2.86 10.10
N ASN A 205 -14.21 4.14 9.96
CA ASN A 205 -15.13 5.20 9.49
C ASN A 205 -15.62 5.00 8.04
N TYR A 206 -14.89 4.26 7.22
CA TYR A 206 -15.23 3.97 5.82
C TYR A 206 -15.69 2.52 5.62
N MET A 207 -15.67 1.72 6.69
CA MET A 207 -15.95 0.29 6.61
C MET A 207 -17.46 0.02 6.51
N ALA A 208 -17.85 -0.84 5.57
CA ALA A 208 -19.23 -1.28 5.44
C ALA A 208 -19.69 -2.05 6.69
N PRO A 209 -20.95 -1.88 7.12
CA PRO A 209 -21.47 -2.49 8.36
C PRO A 209 -21.32 -4.02 8.40
N GLU A 210 -21.51 -4.71 7.29
CA GLU A 210 -21.36 -6.16 7.17
C GLU A 210 -19.91 -6.62 7.38
N VAL A 211 -18.92 -5.82 6.94
CA VAL A 211 -17.50 -6.10 7.19
C VAL A 211 -17.18 -5.94 8.67
N PHE A 212 -17.71 -4.88 9.29
CA PHE A 212 -17.53 -4.62 10.72
C PHE A 212 -18.13 -5.73 11.59
N ARG A 213 -19.29 -6.28 11.18
CA ARG A 213 -19.98 -7.39 11.88
C ARG A 213 -19.37 -8.76 11.58
N GLY A 214 -18.40 -8.87 10.67
CA GLY A 214 -17.83 -10.15 10.27
C GLY A 214 -18.77 -11.03 9.43
N GLU A 215 -19.78 -10.42 8.81
CA GLU A 215 -20.73 -11.11 7.94
C GLU A 215 -20.11 -11.41 6.57
N LYS A 216 -20.76 -12.27 5.79
CA LYS A 216 -20.35 -12.49 4.38
C LYS A 216 -20.63 -11.26 3.56
N TYR A 217 -19.67 -10.85 2.74
CA TYR A 217 -19.78 -9.67 1.89
C TYR A 217 -19.26 -9.91 0.47
N THR A 218 -19.60 -9.00 -0.42
CA THR A 218 -19.19 -8.97 -1.83
C THR A 218 -18.44 -7.65 -2.12
N SER A 219 -18.16 -7.36 -3.39
CA SER A 219 -17.55 -6.07 -3.82
C SER A 219 -18.40 -4.84 -3.49
N ASN A 220 -19.67 -5.00 -3.05
CA ASN A 220 -20.52 -3.87 -2.65
C ASN A 220 -19.95 -3.09 -1.45
N VAL A 221 -19.10 -3.71 -0.62
CA VAL A 221 -18.44 -3.03 0.49
C VAL A 221 -17.53 -1.89 0.02
N ASP A 222 -16.94 -2.02 -1.17
CA ASP A 222 -16.12 -0.97 -1.77
C ASP A 222 -16.98 0.21 -2.26
N ILE A 223 -18.17 -0.08 -2.79
CA ILE A 223 -19.14 0.95 -3.18
C ILE A 223 -19.64 1.72 -1.96
N TYR A 224 -19.91 1.01 -0.85
CA TYR A 224 -20.28 1.67 0.41
C TYR A 224 -19.17 2.63 0.88
N SER A 225 -17.93 2.15 0.90
CA SER A 225 -16.77 2.95 1.33
C SER A 225 -16.55 4.16 0.41
N LEU A 226 -16.74 3.99 -0.92
CA LEU A 226 -16.67 5.10 -1.88
C LEU A 226 -17.73 6.16 -1.61
N GLY A 227 -18.94 5.76 -1.20
CA GLY A 227 -20.02 6.69 -0.88
C GLY A 227 -19.78 7.55 0.36
N LEU A 228 -18.77 7.20 1.17
CA LEU A 228 -18.36 7.94 2.37
C LEU A 228 -17.14 8.86 2.13
N VAL A 229 -16.49 8.76 0.96
CA VAL A 229 -15.37 9.62 0.56
C VAL A 229 -15.87 10.96 0.05
#